data_d1168da0314546778b9e2d8293d4c329
#
_entry.id   d1168da0314546778b9e2d8293d4c329
#
_cell.length_a   1.000
_cell.length_b   1.000
_cell.length_c   1.000
_cell.angle_alpha   90.00
_cell.angle_beta   90.00
_cell.angle_gamma   90.00
#
_symmetry.space_group_name_H-M   'P 1'
#
loop_
_entity.id
_entity.type
_entity.pdbx_description
1 polymer ?
#
loop_
_entity_poly.entity_id
_entity_poly.type
_entity_poly.pdbx_seq_one_letter_code
_entity_poly.pdbx_strand_id
1 'polypeptide(L)'
;HIGGLPDFSALKFTKYNQYESLILPMQKYLEAAGVKFQFNTRVENVIFEFKDGKKIARTIECNVKGKEETIELTENDLVFVTNGSCTESTIYGDHTHAPVGDAEVRTSGCWSLWKNIAKQDPSFGHPEKFCGNVSKSNWESATVTTSDEKIIDHIKKICKRDPRTGNVVTGGIVSCKDSSWLLSWTINRQGQFKEQKLSLIHISEPTRP
;
A
#
# COMPACT_ATOMS: atom_id res chain seq x y z
N HIS A 1 -13.58 -2.62 12.59
CA HIS A 1 -14.69 -1.70 12.85
C HIS A 1 -15.67 -1.63 11.66
N ILE A 2 -16.46 -2.72 11.49
CA ILE A 2 -17.45 -2.82 10.40
C ILE A 2 -18.48 -1.67 10.46
N GLY A 3 -18.87 -1.24 11.67
CA GLY A 3 -19.83 -0.15 11.83
C GLY A 3 -19.39 1.23 11.32
N GLY A 4 -18.10 1.45 11.13
CA GLY A 4 -17.58 2.70 10.56
C GLY A 4 -17.37 2.69 9.05
N LEU A 5 -17.59 1.56 8.36
CA LEU A 5 -17.40 1.44 6.92
C LEU A 5 -18.32 2.35 6.09
N PRO A 6 -19.60 2.54 6.45
CA PRO A 6 -20.50 3.35 5.62
C PRO A 6 -20.10 4.81 5.50
N ASP A 7 -19.41 5.36 6.50
CA ASP A 7 -19.06 6.78 6.55
C ASP A 7 -17.58 7.04 6.88
N PHE A 8 -16.81 6.01 7.12
CA PHE A 8 -15.41 6.09 7.55
C PHE A 8 -15.20 6.96 8.80
N SER A 9 -16.20 7.02 9.67
CA SER A 9 -16.18 7.84 10.89
C SER A 9 -15.04 7.50 11.84
N ALA A 10 -14.52 6.29 11.78
CA ALA A 10 -13.38 5.84 12.56
C ALA A 10 -12.03 6.36 12.03
N LEU A 11 -11.96 6.78 10.77
CA LEU A 11 -10.73 7.30 10.18
C LEU A 11 -10.47 8.72 10.68
N LYS A 12 -9.19 9.01 10.90
CA LYS A 12 -8.70 10.33 11.28
C LYS A 12 -7.53 10.69 10.40
N PHE A 13 -7.40 11.96 10.08
CA PHE A 13 -6.20 12.52 9.48
C PHE A 13 -5.30 13.10 10.56
N THR A 14 -4.01 12.98 10.38
CA THR A 14 -3.04 13.71 11.19
C THR A 14 -3.04 15.20 10.81
N LYS A 15 -2.75 16.05 11.77
CA LYS A 15 -2.66 17.50 11.53
C LYS A 15 -1.45 17.85 10.66
N TYR A 16 -0.39 17.06 10.76
CA TYR A 16 0.88 17.28 10.09
C TYR A 16 1.19 16.07 9.18
N ASN A 17 2.13 16.24 8.28
CA ASN A 17 2.66 15.17 7.46
C ASN A 17 3.13 14.00 8.33
N GLN A 18 2.69 12.79 8.02
CA GLN A 18 2.98 11.61 8.83
C GLN A 18 4.46 11.24 8.82
N TYR A 19 5.14 11.44 7.71
CA TYR A 19 6.56 11.13 7.61
C TYR A 19 7.38 11.97 8.60
N GLU A 20 7.18 13.28 8.57
CA GLU A 20 7.93 14.22 9.42
C GLU A 20 7.50 14.20 10.88
N SER A 21 6.21 13.98 11.12
CA SER A 21 5.66 14.10 12.49
C SER A 21 5.62 12.78 13.26
N LEU A 22 5.64 11.63 12.57
CA LEU A 22 5.57 10.31 13.18
C LEU A 22 6.77 9.44 12.82
N ILE A 23 7.00 9.21 11.53
CA ILE A 23 7.98 8.21 11.08
C ILE A 23 9.40 8.66 11.44
N LEU A 24 9.77 9.88 11.11
CA LEU A 24 11.12 10.38 11.35
C LEU A 24 11.49 10.49 12.84
N PRO A 25 10.62 11.00 13.74
CA PRO A 25 10.88 10.96 15.18
C PRO A 25 10.99 9.55 15.75
N MET A 26 10.14 8.60 15.29
CA MET A 26 10.21 7.20 15.70
C MET A 26 11.52 6.56 15.25
N GLN A 27 11.93 6.79 14.00
CA GLN A 27 13.20 6.28 13.48
C GLN A 27 14.37 6.79 14.33
N LYS A 28 14.45 8.08 14.59
CA LYS A 28 15.51 8.67 15.43
C LYS A 28 15.53 8.09 16.85
N TYR A 29 14.38 7.87 17.44
CA TYR A 29 14.27 7.25 18.75
C TYR A 29 14.81 5.82 18.74
N LEU A 30 14.45 5.03 17.75
CA LEU A 30 14.89 3.64 17.60
C LEU A 30 16.39 3.55 17.33
N GLU A 31 16.92 4.45 16.48
CA GLU A 31 18.36 4.54 16.22
C GLU A 31 19.15 4.87 17.51
N ALA A 32 18.64 5.80 18.31
CA ALA A 32 19.23 6.12 19.61
C ALA A 32 19.16 4.95 20.61
N ALA A 33 18.19 4.06 20.44
CA ALA A 33 18.05 2.81 21.22
C ALA A 33 18.88 1.65 20.66
N GLY A 34 19.68 1.89 19.61
CA GLY A 34 20.57 0.88 19.02
C GLY A 34 19.98 0.06 17.87
N VAL A 35 18.77 0.38 17.42
CA VAL A 35 18.18 -0.26 16.23
C VAL A 35 18.92 0.21 14.98
N LYS A 36 19.30 -0.73 14.12
CA LYS A 36 19.99 -0.46 12.87
C LYS A 36 18.99 -0.54 11.72
N PHE A 37 18.91 0.52 10.93
CA PHE A 37 18.14 0.55 9.70
C PHE A 37 19.09 0.40 8.51
N GLN A 38 18.87 -0.62 7.69
CA GLN A 38 19.65 -0.86 6.49
C GLN A 38 18.80 -0.56 5.27
N PHE A 39 18.95 0.64 4.73
CA PHE A 39 18.25 1.08 3.52
C PHE A 39 19.00 0.65 2.25
N ASN A 40 18.30 0.76 1.11
CA ASN A 40 18.84 0.36 -0.21
C ASN A 40 19.32 -1.10 -0.24
N THR A 41 18.64 -1.94 0.54
CA THR A 41 18.91 -3.35 0.66
C THR A 41 17.66 -4.11 0.30
N ARG A 42 17.72 -4.91 -0.75
CA ARG A 42 16.64 -5.79 -1.16
C ARG A 42 16.90 -7.18 -0.61
N VAL A 43 16.01 -7.68 0.24
CA VAL A 43 16.05 -9.07 0.68
C VAL A 43 15.50 -9.93 -0.45
N GLU A 44 16.33 -10.82 -0.95
CA GLU A 44 16.00 -11.71 -2.08
C GLU A 44 15.41 -13.03 -1.59
N ASN A 45 15.92 -13.52 -0.46
CA ASN A 45 15.49 -14.79 0.11
C ASN A 45 15.77 -14.86 1.61
N VAL A 46 15.06 -15.76 2.28
CA VAL A 46 15.39 -16.24 3.63
C VAL A 46 15.45 -17.75 3.54
N ILE A 47 16.60 -18.31 3.85
CA ILE A 47 16.85 -19.75 3.80
C ILE A 47 16.47 -20.37 5.14
N PHE A 48 15.70 -21.45 5.08
CA PHE A 48 15.20 -22.17 6.25
C PHE A 48 15.76 -23.57 6.35
N GLU A 49 16.08 -23.97 7.56
CA GLU A 49 16.25 -25.35 7.95
C GLU A 49 14.93 -25.88 8.55
N PHE A 50 14.56 -27.09 8.19
CA PHE A 50 13.35 -27.74 8.72
C PHE A 50 13.80 -28.86 9.66
N LYS A 51 13.57 -28.68 10.95
CA LYS A 51 13.99 -29.63 11.98
C LYS A 51 12.92 -29.75 13.07
N ASP A 52 12.57 -30.98 13.42
CA ASP A 52 11.61 -31.28 14.49
C ASP A 52 10.27 -30.51 14.36
N GLY A 53 9.77 -30.38 13.13
CA GLY A 53 8.55 -29.65 12.82
C GLY A 53 8.66 -28.13 12.95
N LYS A 54 9.86 -27.59 13.19
CA LYS A 54 10.15 -26.16 13.26
C LYS A 54 10.76 -25.65 11.97
N LYS A 55 10.51 -24.40 11.67
CA LYS A 55 11.13 -23.63 10.59
C LYS A 55 12.15 -22.70 11.22
N ILE A 56 13.40 -22.93 10.97
CA ILE A 56 14.51 -22.18 11.55
C ILE A 56 15.16 -21.37 10.42
N ALA A 57 15.06 -20.04 10.47
CA ALA A 57 15.77 -19.18 9.54
C ALA A 57 17.28 -19.29 9.78
N ARG A 58 18.05 -19.56 8.74
CA ARG A 58 19.50 -19.71 8.82
C ARG A 58 20.27 -18.60 8.13
N THR A 59 19.72 -18.08 7.05
CA THR A 59 20.45 -17.12 6.24
C THR A 59 19.46 -16.15 5.61
N ILE A 60 19.84 -14.88 5.53
CA ILE A 60 19.14 -13.87 4.75
C ILE A 60 20.03 -13.49 3.57
N GLU A 61 19.53 -13.71 2.36
CA GLU A 61 20.21 -13.31 1.12
C GLU A 61 19.71 -11.93 0.69
N CYS A 62 20.63 -11.01 0.51
CA CYS A 62 20.35 -9.61 0.22
C CYS A 62 21.08 -9.13 -1.04
N ASN A 63 20.49 -8.17 -1.72
CA ASN A 63 21.17 -7.36 -2.71
C ASN A 63 21.30 -5.93 -2.16
N VAL A 64 22.54 -5.52 -1.91
CA VAL A 64 22.89 -4.21 -1.38
C VAL A 64 23.53 -3.40 -2.49
N LYS A 65 22.81 -2.46 -3.07
CA LYS A 65 23.30 -1.60 -4.18
C LYS A 65 23.89 -2.41 -5.35
N GLY A 66 23.28 -3.55 -5.70
CA GLY A 66 23.74 -4.41 -6.79
C GLY A 66 24.76 -5.48 -6.41
N LYS A 67 25.18 -5.55 -5.15
CA LYS A 67 26.07 -6.59 -4.63
C LYS A 67 25.27 -7.58 -3.80
N GLU A 68 25.56 -8.85 -4.00
CA GLU A 68 24.99 -9.93 -3.18
C GLU A 68 25.69 -9.95 -1.81
N GLU A 69 24.91 -9.96 -0.76
CA GLU A 69 25.37 -10.07 0.62
C GLU A 69 24.52 -11.12 1.34
N THR A 70 25.13 -11.77 2.32
CA THR A 70 24.51 -12.83 3.11
C THR A 70 24.64 -12.49 4.59
N ILE A 71 23.53 -12.63 5.31
CA ILE A 71 23.51 -12.47 6.77
C ILE A 71 23.25 -13.84 7.37
N GLU A 72 24.24 -14.36 8.09
CA GLU A 72 24.10 -15.62 8.83
C GLU A 72 23.32 -15.39 10.12
N LEU A 73 22.42 -16.33 10.41
CA LEU A 73 21.55 -16.30 11.57
C LEU A 73 21.87 -17.44 12.52
N THR A 74 21.70 -17.17 13.79
CA THR A 74 21.84 -18.14 14.87
C THR A 74 20.48 -18.58 15.40
N GLU A 75 20.45 -19.56 16.29
CA GLU A 75 19.22 -20.02 16.94
C GLU A 75 18.58 -18.98 17.88
N ASN A 76 19.32 -17.92 18.22
CA ASN A 76 18.85 -16.82 19.06
C ASN A 76 18.24 -15.66 18.25
N ASP A 77 18.28 -15.77 16.93
CA ASP A 77 17.75 -14.71 16.05
C ASP A 77 16.28 -14.99 15.71
N LEU A 78 15.48 -13.93 15.70
CA LEU A 78 14.09 -13.95 15.23
C LEU A 78 13.99 -13.14 13.95
N VAL A 79 13.38 -13.73 12.93
CA VAL A 79 13.16 -13.08 11.64
C VAL A 79 11.67 -12.81 11.42
N PHE A 80 11.31 -11.56 11.24
CA PHE A 80 9.95 -11.15 10.87
C PHE A 80 9.97 -10.72 9.41
N VAL A 81 9.17 -11.37 8.59
CA VAL A 81 9.06 -11.08 7.16
C VAL A 81 7.71 -10.44 6.88
N THR A 82 7.73 -9.21 6.37
CA THR A 82 6.54 -8.52 5.86
C THR A 82 6.67 -8.41 4.35
N ASN A 83 5.90 -9.17 3.62
CA ASN A 83 5.97 -9.22 2.17
C ASN A 83 4.58 -9.30 1.54
N GLY A 84 4.52 -9.16 0.21
CA GLY A 84 3.28 -9.25 -0.54
C GLY A 84 2.44 -7.97 -0.43
N SER A 85 2.80 -6.93 -1.16
CA SER A 85 2.07 -5.68 -1.24
C SER A 85 1.44 -5.48 -2.63
N CYS A 86 0.16 -5.13 -2.68
CA CYS A 86 -0.50 -4.77 -3.93
C CYS A 86 -0.01 -3.43 -4.52
N THR A 87 0.66 -2.61 -3.72
CA THR A 87 1.19 -1.31 -4.15
C THR A 87 2.64 -1.33 -4.60
N GLU A 88 3.37 -2.42 -4.37
CA GLU A 88 4.79 -2.50 -4.70
C GLU A 88 5.08 -2.31 -6.19
N SER A 89 4.20 -2.82 -7.01
CA SER A 89 4.32 -2.76 -8.46
C SER A 89 3.61 -1.56 -9.09
N THR A 90 3.34 -0.51 -8.33
CA THR A 90 2.65 0.68 -8.84
C THR A 90 3.46 1.37 -9.93
N ILE A 91 2.80 1.67 -11.04
CA ILE A 91 3.31 2.52 -12.11
C ILE A 91 2.53 3.82 -12.07
N TYR A 92 3.23 4.92 -12.15
CA TYR A 92 2.62 6.24 -12.12
C TYR A 92 2.43 6.79 -13.52
N GLY A 93 1.28 7.39 -13.76
CA GLY A 93 1.02 8.24 -14.91
C GLY A 93 1.04 9.71 -14.52
N ASP A 94 0.86 10.56 -15.50
CA ASP A 94 0.71 12.00 -15.33
C ASP A 94 -0.47 12.53 -16.18
N HIS A 95 -0.60 13.85 -16.31
CA HIS A 95 -1.70 14.48 -17.05
C HIS A 95 -1.69 14.19 -18.56
N THR A 96 -0.58 13.77 -19.11
CA THR A 96 -0.36 13.56 -20.54
C THR A 96 0.02 12.13 -20.89
N HIS A 97 0.42 11.34 -19.92
CA HIS A 97 0.87 9.98 -20.12
C HIS A 97 0.12 9.04 -19.18
N ALA A 98 -0.70 8.18 -19.74
CA ALA A 98 -1.30 7.08 -18.98
C ALA A 98 -0.22 6.08 -18.57
N PRO A 99 -0.30 5.49 -17.37
CA PRO A 99 0.59 4.40 -17.01
C PRO A 99 0.35 3.22 -17.94
N VAL A 100 1.40 2.71 -18.55
CA VAL A 100 1.32 1.51 -19.38
C VAL A 100 1.37 0.31 -18.43
N GLY A 101 0.25 -0.37 -18.28
CA GLY A 101 0.16 -1.60 -17.50
C GLY A 101 1.06 -2.67 -18.09
N ASP A 102 1.93 -3.22 -17.28
CA ASP A 102 2.72 -4.38 -17.65
C ASP A 102 1.87 -5.63 -17.38
N ALA A 103 1.60 -6.39 -18.44
CA ALA A 103 0.87 -7.66 -18.32
C ALA A 103 1.70 -8.76 -17.65
N GLU A 104 3.00 -8.53 -17.46
CA GLU A 104 3.88 -9.49 -16.83
C GLU A 104 3.81 -9.42 -15.30
N VAL A 105 3.75 -10.58 -14.70
CA VAL A 105 3.88 -10.71 -13.25
C VAL A 105 5.26 -10.26 -12.83
N ARG A 106 5.31 -9.23 -12.03
CA ARG A 106 6.58 -8.69 -11.57
C ARG A 106 7.30 -9.67 -10.67
N THR A 107 8.57 -9.82 -10.95
CA THR A 107 9.47 -10.76 -10.26
C THR A 107 10.40 -10.06 -9.29
N SER A 108 10.10 -8.81 -8.95
CA SER A 108 10.92 -8.00 -8.05
C SER A 108 10.24 -7.78 -6.69
N GLY A 109 11.03 -7.35 -5.73
CA GLY A 109 10.57 -6.91 -4.43
C GLY A 109 9.94 -7.98 -3.54
N CYS A 110 8.93 -7.63 -2.78
CA CYS A 110 8.34 -8.51 -1.78
C CYS A 110 7.59 -9.72 -2.36
N TRP A 111 7.13 -9.66 -3.61
CA TRP A 111 6.55 -10.82 -4.28
C TRP A 111 7.63 -11.87 -4.62
N SER A 112 8.79 -11.45 -5.09
CA SER A 112 9.90 -12.37 -5.38
C SER A 112 10.43 -13.02 -4.12
N LEU A 113 10.55 -12.27 -3.03
CA LEU A 113 10.93 -12.80 -1.72
C LEU A 113 9.97 -13.90 -1.28
N TRP A 114 8.66 -13.64 -1.31
CA TRP A 114 7.69 -14.67 -0.92
C TRP A 114 7.72 -15.88 -1.84
N LYS A 115 7.86 -15.68 -3.16
CA LYS A 115 8.02 -16.77 -4.11
C LYS A 115 9.25 -17.64 -3.81
N ASN A 116 10.37 -17.03 -3.47
CA ASN A 116 11.59 -17.73 -3.12
C ASN A 116 11.45 -18.52 -1.81
N ILE A 117 10.86 -17.92 -0.79
CA ILE A 117 10.56 -18.59 0.48
C ILE A 117 9.60 -19.77 0.26
N ALA A 118 8.53 -19.58 -0.53
CA ALA A 118 7.52 -20.60 -0.77
C ALA A 118 8.01 -21.79 -1.57
N LYS A 119 9.10 -21.66 -2.33
CA LYS A 119 9.74 -22.79 -3.03
C LYS A 119 10.36 -23.80 -2.06
N GLN A 120 10.70 -23.38 -0.85
CA GLN A 120 11.39 -24.23 0.12
C GLN A 120 10.43 -25.19 0.83
N ASP A 121 9.19 -24.74 1.10
CA ASP A 121 8.17 -25.58 1.74
C ASP A 121 6.76 -25.04 1.45
N PRO A 122 5.78 -25.91 1.11
CA PRO A 122 4.40 -25.50 0.83
C PRO A 122 3.69 -24.78 1.98
N SER A 123 4.13 -24.96 3.21
CA SER A 123 3.54 -24.32 4.39
C SER A 123 3.83 -22.82 4.48
N PHE A 124 4.69 -22.27 3.61
CA PHE A 124 4.87 -20.83 3.43
C PHE A 124 3.79 -20.18 2.55
N GLY A 125 2.84 -20.97 2.07
CA GLY A 125 1.68 -20.50 1.32
C GLY A 125 1.92 -20.48 -0.20
N HIS A 126 0.98 -19.81 -0.88
CA HIS A 126 0.88 -19.84 -2.33
C HIS A 126 0.84 -18.41 -2.90
N PRO A 127 1.98 -17.72 -3.04
CA PRO A 127 2.03 -16.35 -3.54
C PRO A 127 1.40 -16.18 -4.92
N GLU A 128 1.44 -17.20 -5.77
CA GLU A 128 0.86 -17.18 -7.11
C GLU A 128 -0.66 -16.90 -7.11
N LYS A 129 -1.37 -17.23 -6.03
CA LYS A 129 -2.78 -16.89 -5.90
C LYS A 129 -3.04 -15.39 -5.81
N PHE A 130 -2.03 -14.62 -5.42
CA PHE A 130 -2.12 -13.17 -5.23
C PHE A 130 -1.49 -12.40 -6.38
N CYS A 131 -0.37 -12.86 -6.90
CA CYS A 131 0.40 -12.16 -7.92
C CYS A 131 0.54 -12.90 -9.25
N GLY A 132 -0.04 -14.10 -9.39
CA GLY A 132 0.11 -14.94 -10.58
C GLY A 132 -0.75 -14.52 -11.76
N ASN A 133 -1.78 -13.69 -11.56
CA ASN A 133 -2.66 -13.23 -12.60
C ASN A 133 -2.91 -11.73 -12.47
N VAL A 134 -2.18 -10.95 -13.25
CA VAL A 134 -2.24 -9.48 -13.23
C VAL A 134 -3.64 -8.97 -13.55
N SER A 135 -4.31 -9.54 -14.55
CA SER A 135 -5.65 -9.09 -14.95
C SER A 135 -6.71 -9.23 -13.85
N LYS A 136 -6.50 -10.17 -12.91
CA LYS A 136 -7.40 -10.38 -11.76
C LYS A 136 -7.01 -9.61 -10.51
N SER A 137 -5.79 -9.10 -10.45
CA SER A 137 -5.23 -8.41 -9.29
C SER A 137 -4.84 -6.96 -9.58
N ASN A 138 -5.08 -6.50 -10.79
CA ASN A 138 -4.77 -5.13 -11.17
C ASN A 138 -5.72 -4.15 -10.45
N TRP A 139 -5.16 -3.03 -10.05
CA TRP A 139 -5.87 -1.95 -9.38
C TRP A 139 -5.45 -0.64 -10.00
N GLU A 140 -6.41 0.11 -10.48
CA GLU A 140 -6.17 1.44 -11.03
C GLU A 140 -6.74 2.50 -10.09
N SER A 141 -6.00 3.56 -9.88
CA SER A 141 -6.47 4.69 -9.10
C SER A 141 -6.02 6.00 -9.72
N ALA A 142 -6.86 7.00 -9.62
CA ALA A 142 -6.56 8.34 -10.07
C ALA A 142 -6.97 9.36 -9.01
N THR A 143 -6.20 10.43 -8.92
CA THR A 143 -6.56 11.60 -8.13
C THR A 143 -6.86 12.75 -9.07
N VAL A 144 -8.08 13.27 -8.99
CA VAL A 144 -8.50 14.44 -9.76
C VAL A 144 -8.47 15.65 -8.86
N THR A 145 -7.70 16.66 -9.24
CA THR A 145 -7.61 17.93 -8.53
C THR A 145 -8.27 19.02 -9.36
N THR A 146 -9.16 19.77 -8.76
CA THR A 146 -9.87 20.87 -9.41
C THR A 146 -9.98 22.09 -8.51
N SER A 147 -9.95 23.29 -9.11
CA SER A 147 -10.22 24.55 -8.46
C SER A 147 -11.68 25.00 -8.58
N ASP A 148 -12.51 24.26 -9.35
CA ASP A 148 -13.93 24.59 -9.50
C ASP A 148 -14.74 24.08 -8.31
N GLU A 149 -15.16 24.99 -7.45
CA GLU A 149 -15.95 24.66 -6.26
C GLU A 149 -17.35 24.09 -6.59
N LYS A 150 -17.86 24.26 -7.82
CA LYS A 150 -19.14 23.70 -8.23
C LYS A 150 -19.16 22.18 -8.16
N ILE A 151 -18.01 21.54 -8.28
CA ILE A 151 -17.89 20.08 -8.14
C ILE A 151 -18.32 19.63 -6.73
N ILE A 152 -18.01 20.42 -5.70
CA ILE A 152 -18.40 20.12 -4.33
C ILE A 152 -19.93 20.12 -4.18
N ASP A 153 -20.61 21.03 -4.84
CA ASP A 153 -22.08 21.10 -4.79
C ASP A 153 -22.72 19.92 -5.52
N HIS A 154 -22.13 19.44 -6.61
CA HIS A 154 -22.56 18.22 -7.26
C HIS A 154 -22.36 16.98 -6.37
N ILE A 155 -21.19 16.88 -5.75
CA ILE A 155 -20.89 15.79 -4.83
C ILE A 155 -21.86 15.79 -3.64
N LYS A 156 -22.13 16.94 -3.07
CA LYS A 156 -23.14 17.09 -1.99
C LYS A 156 -24.53 16.59 -2.42
N LYS A 157 -24.94 16.85 -3.66
CA LYS A 157 -26.22 16.35 -4.20
C LYS A 157 -26.23 14.82 -4.28
N ILE A 158 -25.12 14.21 -4.67
CA ILE A 158 -24.98 12.75 -4.82
C ILE A 158 -24.88 12.09 -3.45
N CYS A 159 -23.92 12.52 -2.63
CA CYS A 159 -23.61 11.88 -1.36
C CYS A 159 -24.57 12.26 -0.24
N LYS A 160 -25.40 13.30 -0.41
CA LYS A 160 -26.24 13.92 0.64
C LYS A 160 -25.43 14.40 1.86
N ARG A 161 -24.15 14.62 1.69
CA ARG A 161 -23.22 15.08 2.70
C ARG A 161 -22.40 16.24 2.13
N ASP A 162 -22.23 17.29 2.92
CA ASP A 162 -21.40 18.42 2.51
C ASP A 162 -19.93 18.16 2.86
N PRO A 163 -19.04 18.07 1.88
CA PRO A 163 -17.61 17.82 2.11
C PRO A 163 -16.91 18.95 2.89
N ARG A 164 -17.52 20.16 2.96
CA ARG A 164 -16.97 21.31 3.69
C ARG A 164 -17.23 21.24 5.18
N THR A 165 -18.14 20.37 5.62
CA THR A 165 -18.61 20.33 7.02
C THR A 165 -18.49 18.94 7.63
N GLY A 166 -18.68 18.88 8.95
CA GLY A 166 -18.68 17.62 9.69
C GLY A 166 -17.31 17.22 10.25
N ASN A 167 -17.29 16.10 10.94
CA ASN A 167 -16.10 15.59 11.66
C ASN A 167 -15.47 14.37 11.00
N VAL A 168 -16.04 13.84 9.94
CA VAL A 168 -15.50 12.71 9.21
C VAL A 168 -14.49 13.15 8.16
N VAL A 169 -13.48 12.31 7.92
CA VAL A 169 -12.36 12.63 7.03
C VAL A 169 -12.74 12.65 5.55
N THR A 170 -13.82 11.94 5.19
CA THR A 170 -14.31 11.90 3.81
C THR A 170 -15.59 12.72 3.68
N GLY A 171 -15.70 13.46 2.60
CA GLY A 171 -16.94 14.16 2.23
C GLY A 171 -18.00 13.23 1.64
N GLY A 172 -17.64 11.98 1.35
CA GLY A 172 -18.54 10.95 0.83
C GLY A 172 -17.75 9.89 0.06
N ILE A 173 -18.33 8.70 0.02
CA ILE A 173 -17.86 7.58 -0.81
C ILE A 173 -19.02 7.15 -1.68
N VAL A 174 -18.75 7.00 -2.95
CA VAL A 174 -19.74 6.55 -3.93
C VAL A 174 -19.16 5.38 -4.70
N SER A 175 -19.92 4.29 -4.79
CA SER A 175 -19.64 3.16 -5.65
C SER A 175 -20.69 3.07 -6.73
N CYS A 176 -20.25 2.92 -7.98
CA CYS A 176 -21.13 2.79 -9.12
C CYS A 176 -21.60 1.34 -9.22
N LYS A 177 -22.82 1.08 -8.80
CA LYS A 177 -23.41 -0.27 -8.77
C LYS A 177 -23.45 -0.94 -10.14
N ASP A 178 -23.69 -0.15 -11.17
CA ASP A 178 -23.85 -0.63 -12.55
C ASP A 178 -22.53 -0.68 -13.32
N SER A 179 -21.42 -0.31 -12.67
CA SER A 179 -20.08 -0.47 -13.24
C SER A 179 -19.64 -1.93 -13.16
N SER A 180 -19.22 -2.48 -14.30
CA SER A 180 -18.60 -3.81 -14.35
C SER A 180 -17.20 -3.82 -13.68
N TRP A 181 -16.65 -2.66 -13.39
CA TRP A 181 -15.30 -2.45 -12.87
C TRP A 181 -15.23 -2.18 -11.36
N LEU A 182 -16.35 -2.20 -10.66
CA LEU A 182 -16.41 -1.77 -9.27
C LEU A 182 -15.81 -0.36 -9.07
N LEU A 183 -16.22 0.57 -9.93
CA LEU A 183 -15.79 1.96 -9.82
C LEU A 183 -16.24 2.57 -8.50
N SER A 184 -15.29 3.02 -7.72
CA SER A 184 -15.56 3.78 -6.50
C SER A 184 -14.78 5.08 -6.50
N TRP A 185 -15.38 6.13 -5.95
CA TRP A 185 -14.69 7.39 -5.75
C TRP A 185 -15.03 8.00 -4.39
N THR A 186 -14.15 8.81 -3.89
CA THR A 186 -14.32 9.52 -2.64
C THR A 186 -13.77 10.93 -2.76
N ILE A 187 -14.34 11.84 -1.98
CA ILE A 187 -13.79 13.17 -1.80
C ILE A 187 -13.34 13.33 -0.35
N ASN A 188 -12.15 13.87 -0.17
CA ASN A 188 -11.66 14.22 1.15
C ASN A 188 -12.46 15.40 1.70
N ARG A 189 -12.54 15.49 3.03
CA ARG A 189 -13.10 16.65 3.70
C ARG A 189 -12.35 17.91 3.26
N GLN A 190 -13.09 18.90 2.81
CA GLN A 190 -12.53 20.16 2.34
C GLN A 190 -12.14 21.08 3.50
N GLY A 191 -11.15 21.96 3.27
CA GLY A 191 -10.67 22.90 4.29
C GLY A 191 -9.87 22.27 5.43
N GLN A 192 -9.48 21.00 5.29
CA GLN A 192 -8.69 20.31 6.31
C GLN A 192 -7.26 20.83 6.38
N PHE A 193 -6.70 21.19 5.24
CA PHE A 193 -5.40 21.83 5.16
C PHE A 193 -5.60 23.29 4.77
N LYS A 194 -5.16 24.21 5.61
CA LYS A 194 -5.37 25.65 5.42
C LYS A 194 -4.84 26.20 4.09
N GLU A 195 -3.90 25.52 3.51
CA GLU A 195 -3.20 25.93 2.27
C GLU A 195 -3.80 25.29 1.01
N GLN A 196 -4.65 24.27 1.15
CA GLN A 196 -5.27 23.61 -0.01
C GLN A 196 -6.60 24.27 -0.37
N LYS A 197 -6.57 25.11 -1.39
CA LYS A 197 -7.77 25.63 -2.06
C LYS A 197 -8.34 24.68 -3.12
N LEU A 198 -7.83 23.45 -3.17
CA LEU A 198 -8.12 22.49 -4.23
C LEU A 198 -8.99 21.34 -3.71
N SER A 199 -10.00 20.96 -4.47
CA SER A 199 -10.78 19.75 -4.20
C SER A 199 -10.03 18.53 -4.74
N LEU A 200 -9.78 17.56 -3.88
CA LEU A 200 -9.13 16.30 -4.24
C LEU A 200 -10.16 15.18 -4.26
N ILE A 201 -10.32 14.56 -5.41
CA ILE A 201 -11.19 13.41 -5.60
C ILE A 201 -10.31 12.21 -5.89
N HIS A 202 -10.46 11.16 -5.10
CA HIS A 202 -9.76 9.90 -5.31
C HIS A 202 -10.69 8.90 -5.97
N ILE A 203 -10.27 8.35 -7.10
CA ILE A 203 -10.99 7.35 -7.88
C ILE A 203 -10.18 6.07 -7.86
N SER A 204 -10.81 4.97 -7.54
CA SER A 204 -10.17 3.64 -7.52
C SER A 204 -11.01 2.65 -8.30
N GLU A 205 -10.35 1.88 -9.13
CA GLU A 205 -10.95 0.83 -9.95
C GLU A 205 -10.08 -0.43 -9.91
N PRO A 206 -10.60 -1.59 -9.44
CA PRO A 206 -9.99 -2.86 -9.75
C PRO A 206 -10.33 -3.25 -11.17
N THR A 207 -9.34 -3.57 -11.99
CA THR A 207 -9.57 -4.08 -13.33
C THR A 207 -10.17 -5.48 -13.26
N ARG A 208 -11.27 -5.71 -13.98
CA ARG A 208 -11.80 -7.07 -14.19
C ARG A 208 -11.21 -7.65 -15.47
N PRO A 209 -11.00 -8.98 -15.50
CA PRO A 209 -10.66 -9.68 -16.73
C PRO A 209 -11.80 -9.66 -17.75
#